data_18f8b5f586c303d50f503c65791465f6
#
_entry.id   18f8b5f586c303d50f503c65791465f6
#
_cell.length_a   1.000
_cell.length_b   1.000
_cell.length_c   1.000
_cell.angle_alpha   90.00
_cell.angle_beta   90.00
_cell.angle_gamma   90.00
#
_symmetry.space_group_name_H-M   'P 1'
#
loop_
_entity.id
_entity.type
_entity.pdbx_description
1 polymer ?
#
loop_
_entity_poly.entity_id
_entity_poly.type
_entity_poly.pdbx_seq_one_letter_code
_entity_poly.pdbx_strand_id
1 'polypeptide(L)'
;MAAPTDTFEFPRTGKTAPNRAVVAAMTNKQSNEDGTLSDEEINWLTRRAEGGFGIVTTAATHVVPEGQGWDGEMGVWGDHQLPGLTRLATGINEHGAISLAQIFHGGMRCPQRLTGVQPVSASINSTG
;
A
#
# COMPACT_ATOMS: atom_id res chain seq x y z
N MET A 1 -20.95 23.55 0.18
CA MET A 1 -20.60 22.16 -0.20
C MET A 1 -19.11 22.17 -0.53
N ALA A 2 -18.32 21.22 0.01
CA ALA A 2 -16.87 21.19 -0.25
C ALA A 2 -16.62 20.76 -1.72
N ALA A 3 -15.68 21.45 -2.40
CA ALA A 3 -15.27 21.10 -3.76
C ALA A 3 -14.13 20.06 -3.74
N PRO A 4 -13.93 19.27 -4.79
CA PRO A 4 -12.81 18.32 -4.88
C PRO A 4 -11.43 18.98 -4.77
N THR A 5 -11.34 20.26 -5.15
CA THR A 5 -10.12 21.08 -5.10
C THR A 5 -9.84 21.70 -3.73
N ASP A 6 -10.81 21.65 -2.80
CA ASP A 6 -10.62 22.19 -1.46
C ASP A 6 -9.63 21.35 -0.66
N THR A 7 -8.78 22.01 0.12
CA THR A 7 -7.91 21.32 1.08
C THR A 7 -8.71 20.54 2.10
N PHE A 8 -8.09 19.50 2.67
CA PHE A 8 -8.65 18.73 3.76
C PHE A 8 -7.63 18.57 4.88
N GLU A 9 -7.95 19.06 6.05
CA GLU A 9 -7.12 18.91 7.24
C GLU A 9 -7.53 17.68 8.05
N PHE A 10 -6.54 16.92 8.51
CA PHE A 10 -6.70 15.81 9.44
C PHE A 10 -6.45 16.32 10.87
N PRO A 11 -7.50 16.64 11.68
CA PRO A 11 -7.34 17.37 12.94
C PRO A 11 -6.45 16.68 13.98
N ARG A 12 -6.43 15.32 13.93
CA ARG A 12 -5.66 14.52 14.90
C ARG A 12 -4.16 14.47 14.60
N THR A 13 -3.76 14.67 13.35
CA THR A 13 -2.37 14.52 12.90
C THR A 13 -1.76 15.86 12.48
N GLY A 14 -2.57 16.90 12.30
CA GLY A 14 -2.16 18.19 11.76
C GLY A 14 -1.76 18.15 10.29
N LYS A 15 -1.91 17.02 9.62
CA LYS A 15 -1.62 16.89 8.18
C LYS A 15 -2.74 17.52 7.36
N THR A 16 -2.37 18.18 6.26
CA THR A 16 -3.31 18.76 5.31
C THR A 16 -3.09 18.15 3.93
N ALA A 17 -4.13 17.57 3.36
CA ALA A 17 -4.15 17.19 1.95
C ALA A 17 -4.45 18.42 1.09
N PRO A 18 -3.72 18.66 -0.01
CA PRO A 18 -3.89 19.85 -0.85
C PRO A 18 -5.21 19.87 -1.61
N ASN A 19 -5.87 18.74 -1.70
CA ASN A 19 -7.19 18.57 -2.31
C ASN A 19 -7.85 17.27 -1.80
N ARG A 20 -9.05 16.96 -2.28
CA ARG A 20 -9.85 15.80 -1.88
C ARG A 20 -9.77 14.63 -2.87
N ALA A 21 -8.85 14.69 -3.83
CA ALA A 21 -8.60 13.59 -4.76
C ALA A 21 -7.69 12.54 -4.12
N VAL A 22 -8.13 11.29 -4.12
CA VAL A 22 -7.41 10.16 -3.50
C VAL A 22 -7.16 9.08 -4.56
N VAL A 23 -5.92 8.64 -4.68
CA VAL A 23 -5.62 7.38 -5.37
C VAL A 23 -6.00 6.25 -4.44
N ALA A 24 -7.05 5.52 -4.80
CA ALA A 24 -7.50 4.36 -4.04
C ALA A 24 -6.45 3.24 -4.09
N ALA A 25 -6.44 2.41 -3.05
CA ALA A 25 -5.62 1.20 -3.04
C ALA A 25 -6.05 0.26 -4.17
N MET A 26 -5.12 -0.09 -5.04
CA MET A 26 -5.36 -0.98 -6.18
C MET A 26 -4.21 -1.98 -6.31
N THR A 27 -4.56 -3.26 -6.43
CA THR A 27 -3.59 -4.32 -6.70
C THR A 27 -2.91 -4.09 -8.04
N ASN A 28 -1.60 -3.98 -8.05
CA ASN A 28 -0.78 -3.74 -9.24
C ASN A 28 0.19 -4.89 -9.56
N LYS A 29 0.51 -5.76 -8.59
CA LYS A 29 1.43 -6.91 -8.73
C LYS A 29 2.82 -6.53 -9.25
N GLN A 30 3.33 -5.38 -8.85
CA GLN A 30 4.60 -4.85 -9.36
C GLN A 30 5.76 -4.99 -8.36
N SER A 31 5.49 -5.37 -7.10
CA SER A 31 6.55 -5.59 -6.13
C SER A 31 7.38 -6.84 -6.44
N ASN A 32 8.61 -6.89 -5.93
CA ASN A 32 9.49 -8.04 -6.06
C ASN A 32 8.97 -9.24 -5.22
N GLU A 33 9.50 -10.44 -5.48
CA GLU A 33 9.09 -11.68 -4.80
C GLU A 33 9.26 -11.62 -3.27
N ASP A 34 10.27 -10.88 -2.79
CA ASP A 34 10.54 -10.67 -1.36
C ASP A 34 9.68 -9.57 -0.72
N GLY A 35 8.72 -9.02 -1.44
CA GLY A 35 7.85 -7.93 -1.00
C GLY A 35 8.50 -6.54 -1.03
N THR A 36 9.74 -6.40 -1.52
CA THR A 36 10.35 -5.08 -1.72
C THR A 36 9.71 -4.37 -2.91
N LEU A 37 9.60 -3.05 -2.82
CA LEU A 37 9.07 -2.23 -3.90
C LEU A 37 10.00 -2.22 -5.12
N SER A 38 9.44 -2.45 -6.29
CA SER A 38 10.13 -2.24 -7.56
C SER A 38 10.23 -0.76 -7.92
N ASP A 39 11.14 -0.42 -8.82
CA ASP A 39 11.24 0.94 -9.37
C ASP A 39 9.98 1.33 -10.16
N GLU A 40 9.35 0.37 -10.83
CA GLU A 40 8.10 0.58 -11.56
C GLU A 40 6.97 0.98 -10.63
N GLU A 41 6.79 0.29 -9.52
CA GLU A 41 5.74 0.58 -8.54
C GLU A 41 5.96 1.94 -7.87
N ILE A 42 7.20 2.24 -7.46
CA ILE A 42 7.56 3.53 -6.89
C ILE A 42 7.26 4.65 -7.90
N ASN A 43 7.70 4.51 -9.14
CA ASN A 43 7.44 5.49 -10.20
C ASN A 43 5.93 5.63 -10.48
N TRP A 44 5.21 4.51 -10.54
CA TRP A 44 3.77 4.52 -10.79
C TRP A 44 3.01 5.32 -9.73
N LEU A 45 3.32 5.11 -8.44
CA LEU A 45 2.67 5.82 -7.33
C LEU A 45 3.12 7.29 -7.23
N THR A 46 4.41 7.57 -7.39
CA THR A 46 4.96 8.94 -7.34
C THR A 46 4.38 9.82 -8.44
N ARG A 47 4.21 9.30 -9.65
CA ARG A 47 3.59 10.05 -10.75
C ARG A 47 2.13 10.44 -10.51
N ARG A 48 1.41 9.75 -9.65
CA ARG A 48 0.05 10.16 -9.23
C ARG A 48 0.12 11.38 -8.32
N ALA A 49 1.09 11.42 -7.42
CA ALA A 49 1.35 12.61 -6.59
C ALA A 49 1.79 13.80 -7.46
N GLU A 50 2.73 13.59 -8.39
CA GLU A 50 3.15 14.58 -9.38
C GLU A 50 1.97 15.11 -10.20
N GLY A 51 1.02 14.24 -10.57
CA GLY A 51 -0.20 14.59 -11.29
C GLY A 51 -1.25 15.32 -10.45
N GLY A 52 -0.98 15.59 -9.17
CA GLY A 52 -1.80 16.45 -8.32
C GLY A 52 -2.80 15.74 -7.41
N PHE A 53 -2.77 14.42 -7.26
CA PHE A 53 -3.58 13.75 -6.23
C PHE A 53 -3.13 14.18 -4.84
N GLY A 54 -4.08 14.55 -3.96
CA GLY A 54 -3.81 15.00 -2.60
C GLY A 54 -3.43 13.88 -1.65
N ILE A 55 -3.86 12.66 -1.93
CA ILE A 55 -3.53 11.45 -1.16
C ILE A 55 -3.21 10.34 -2.15
N VAL A 56 -2.12 9.63 -1.93
CA VAL A 56 -1.75 8.44 -2.72
C VAL A 56 -1.66 7.23 -1.79
N THR A 57 -2.53 6.25 -2.04
CA THR A 57 -2.57 5.00 -1.27
C THR A 57 -1.85 3.89 -2.03
N THR A 58 -1.03 3.11 -1.35
CA THR A 58 -0.36 1.94 -1.92
C THR A 58 -1.36 0.86 -2.33
N ALA A 59 -0.91 -0.14 -3.07
CA ALA A 59 -1.59 -1.43 -3.11
C ALA A 59 -1.68 -2.04 -1.70
N ALA A 60 -2.40 -3.15 -1.55
CA ALA A 60 -2.41 -3.91 -0.31
C ALA A 60 -0.99 -4.35 0.05
N THR A 61 -0.64 -4.23 1.32
CA THR A 61 0.71 -4.37 1.84
C THR A 61 0.71 -5.35 3.00
N HIS A 62 1.23 -6.57 2.79
CA HIS A 62 1.15 -7.61 3.82
C HIS A 62 2.10 -7.32 4.99
N VAL A 63 1.62 -7.59 6.20
CA VAL A 63 2.28 -7.25 7.47
C VAL A 63 3.07 -8.40 8.09
N VAL A 64 2.96 -9.59 7.51
CA VAL A 64 3.75 -10.80 7.86
C VAL A 64 3.90 -11.65 6.59
N PRO A 65 4.94 -12.48 6.46
CA PRO A 65 5.13 -13.34 5.28
C PRO A 65 3.92 -14.22 4.98
N GLU A 66 3.29 -14.78 6.00
CA GLU A 66 2.12 -15.66 5.88
C GLU A 66 0.85 -14.92 5.43
N GLY A 67 0.87 -13.59 5.51
CA GLY A 67 -0.25 -12.73 5.10
C GLY A 67 -0.28 -12.39 3.62
N GLN A 68 0.71 -12.80 2.83
CA GLN A 68 0.80 -12.50 1.41
C GLN A 68 -0.34 -13.15 0.62
N GLY A 69 -1.09 -12.35 -0.12
CA GLY A 69 -2.26 -12.80 -0.89
C GLY A 69 -1.94 -13.20 -2.33
N TRP A 70 -0.89 -12.64 -2.94
CA TRP A 70 -0.52 -12.89 -4.35
C TRP A 70 0.94 -12.55 -4.64
N ASP A 71 1.44 -13.07 -5.75
CA ASP A 71 2.78 -12.76 -6.25
C ASP A 71 2.88 -11.26 -6.63
N GLY A 72 3.97 -10.60 -6.25
CA GLY A 72 4.18 -9.17 -6.50
C GLY A 72 3.39 -8.26 -5.56
N GLU A 73 2.99 -8.74 -4.39
CA GLU A 73 2.41 -7.92 -3.33
C GLU A 73 3.48 -7.28 -2.46
N MET A 74 3.34 -5.98 -2.21
CA MET A 74 4.25 -5.22 -1.34
C MET A 74 4.17 -5.73 0.11
N GLY A 75 5.31 -5.78 0.80
CA GLY A 75 5.42 -6.14 2.21
C GLY A 75 5.88 -4.97 3.09
N VAL A 76 5.51 -5.02 4.38
CA VAL A 76 5.96 -4.10 5.44
C VAL A 76 6.30 -4.84 6.73
N TRP A 77 6.80 -6.06 6.63
CA TRP A 77 7.05 -6.95 7.76
C TRP A 77 8.53 -7.08 8.13
N GLY A 78 9.44 -6.53 7.33
CA GLY A 78 10.88 -6.65 7.58
C GLY A 78 11.66 -5.39 7.22
N ASP A 79 12.79 -5.20 7.91
CA ASP A 79 13.63 -4.02 7.74
C ASP A 79 14.24 -3.90 6.34
N HIS A 80 14.39 -5.00 5.61
CA HIS A 80 14.89 -5.00 4.22
C HIS A 80 13.96 -4.26 3.26
N GLN A 81 12.70 -4.03 3.64
CA GLN A 81 11.71 -3.30 2.86
C GLN A 81 11.76 -1.78 3.11
N LEU A 82 12.36 -1.34 4.23
CA LEU A 82 12.42 0.08 4.62
C LEU A 82 13.02 1.01 3.56
N PRO A 83 14.11 0.66 2.84
CA PRO A 83 14.66 1.56 1.82
C PRO A 83 13.66 1.90 0.72
N GLY A 84 12.94 0.91 0.20
CA GLY A 84 11.91 1.11 -0.83
C GLY A 84 10.72 1.91 -0.30
N LEU A 85 10.24 1.59 0.88
CA LEU A 85 9.14 2.31 1.56
C LEU A 85 9.48 3.77 1.82
N THR A 86 10.71 4.04 2.29
CA THR A 86 11.20 5.40 2.53
C THR A 86 11.25 6.18 1.22
N ARG A 87 11.80 5.59 0.17
CA ARG A 87 11.89 6.20 -1.17
C ARG A 87 10.51 6.53 -1.73
N LEU A 88 9.56 5.60 -1.60
CA LEU A 88 8.17 5.82 -2.02
C LEU A 88 7.52 6.97 -1.25
N ALA A 89 7.58 6.93 0.09
CA ALA A 89 6.97 7.96 0.93
C ALA A 89 7.58 9.34 0.65
N THR A 90 8.90 9.43 0.50
CA THR A 90 9.60 10.66 0.14
C THR A 90 9.13 11.19 -1.21
N GLY A 91 9.13 10.34 -2.26
CA GLY A 91 8.71 10.73 -3.60
C GLY A 91 7.27 11.24 -3.66
N ILE A 92 6.34 10.63 -2.91
CA ILE A 92 4.96 11.11 -2.84
C ILE A 92 4.88 12.45 -2.10
N ASN A 93 5.57 12.57 -0.95
CA ASN A 93 5.48 13.76 -0.10
C ASN A 93 6.16 14.99 -0.72
N GLU A 94 7.19 14.81 -1.55
CA GLU A 94 7.86 15.91 -2.29
C GLU A 94 6.90 16.66 -3.23
N HIS A 95 5.83 16.01 -3.68
CA HIS A 95 4.76 16.63 -4.47
C HIS A 95 3.62 17.21 -3.63
N GLY A 96 3.78 17.27 -2.30
CA GLY A 96 2.77 17.79 -1.37
C GLY A 96 1.59 16.85 -1.09
N ALA A 97 1.60 15.65 -1.64
CA ALA A 97 0.60 14.63 -1.37
C ALA A 97 0.88 13.90 -0.04
N ILE A 98 -0.17 13.33 0.56
CA ILE A 98 -0.05 12.44 1.71
C ILE A 98 0.12 11.00 1.22
N SER A 99 1.16 10.31 1.67
CA SER A 99 1.34 8.88 1.44
C SER A 99 0.59 8.04 2.48
N LEU A 100 -0.18 7.06 2.02
CA LEU A 100 -0.86 6.07 2.85
C LEU A 100 -0.46 4.66 2.44
N ALA A 101 -0.22 3.79 3.42
CA ALA A 101 -0.10 2.35 3.18
C ALA A 101 -1.40 1.64 3.55
N GLN A 102 -1.93 0.80 2.64
CA GLN A 102 -3.02 -0.10 2.98
C GLN A 102 -2.44 -1.38 3.58
N ILE A 103 -2.47 -1.51 4.89
CA ILE A 103 -2.02 -2.73 5.57
C ILE A 103 -3.02 -3.88 5.34
N PHE A 104 -2.47 -5.08 5.12
CA PHE A 104 -3.24 -6.23 4.64
C PHE A 104 -2.74 -7.55 5.24
N HIS A 105 -3.66 -8.49 5.33
CA HIS A 105 -3.39 -9.90 5.58
C HIS A 105 -4.45 -10.73 4.86
N GLY A 106 -4.04 -11.63 3.96
CA GLY A 106 -4.96 -12.39 3.12
C GLY A 106 -5.78 -13.45 3.88
N GLY A 107 -5.35 -13.83 5.10
CA GLY A 107 -6.06 -14.79 5.93
C GLY A 107 -6.24 -16.13 5.22
N MET A 108 -7.47 -16.67 5.24
CA MET A 108 -7.79 -17.93 4.57
C MET A 108 -7.59 -17.93 3.05
N ARG A 109 -7.39 -16.78 2.44
CA ARG A 109 -7.16 -16.64 0.99
C ARG A 109 -5.68 -16.57 0.62
N CYS A 110 -4.76 -16.60 1.60
CA CYS A 110 -3.33 -16.67 1.32
C CYS A 110 -3.02 -18.00 0.61
N PRO A 111 -2.38 -17.97 -0.58
CA PRO A 111 -2.03 -19.21 -1.26
C PRO A 111 -0.92 -19.95 -0.52
N GLN A 112 -1.15 -21.16 -0.05
CA GLN A 112 -0.13 -21.97 0.63
C GLN A 112 1.12 -22.18 -0.23
N ARG A 113 0.97 -22.26 -1.56
CA ARG A 113 2.11 -22.37 -2.50
C ARG A 113 3.06 -21.17 -2.42
N LEU A 114 2.56 -20.00 -2.01
CA LEU A 114 3.30 -18.75 -1.94
C LEU A 114 3.88 -18.53 -0.53
N THR A 115 3.05 -18.75 0.48
CA THR A 115 3.43 -18.50 1.89
C THR A 115 4.17 -19.65 2.55
N GLY A 116 4.09 -20.86 1.96
CA GLY A 116 4.67 -22.08 2.53
C GLY A 116 3.91 -22.67 3.74
N VAL A 117 2.90 -21.96 4.24
CA VAL A 117 2.13 -22.37 5.43
C VAL A 117 0.65 -22.48 5.12
N GLN A 118 -0.05 -23.26 5.96
CA GLN A 118 -1.50 -23.35 5.86
C GLN A 118 -2.15 -22.00 6.17
N PRO A 119 -3.08 -21.52 5.31
CA PRO A 119 -3.82 -20.28 5.56
C PRO A 119 -4.56 -20.29 6.90
N VAL A 120 -4.64 -19.13 7.53
CA VAL A 120 -5.29 -18.96 8.84
C VAL A 120 -6.64 -18.27 8.72
N SER A 121 -7.55 -18.63 9.63
CA SER A 121 -8.88 -18.02 9.74
C SER A 121 -9.30 -18.00 11.21
N ALA A 122 -10.26 -17.12 11.55
CA ALA A 122 -10.82 -17.03 12.89
C ALA A 122 -11.66 -18.27 13.26
N SER A 123 -12.09 -19.06 12.28
CA SER A 123 -12.85 -20.30 12.45
C SER A 123 -12.39 -21.37 11.46
N ILE A 124 -12.74 -22.62 11.72
CA ILE A 124 -12.48 -23.71 10.78
C ILE A 124 -13.35 -23.49 9.55
N ASN A 125 -12.70 -23.31 8.40
CA ASN A 125 -13.33 -23.20 7.10
C ASN A 125 -12.78 -24.28 6.18
N SER A 126 -13.67 -25.06 5.56
CA SER A 126 -13.30 -25.90 4.42
C SER A 126 -13.50 -25.09 3.16
N THR A 127 -12.41 -24.60 2.58
CA THR A 127 -12.44 -24.12 1.19
C THR A 127 -12.46 -25.36 0.31
N GLY A 128 -13.64 -25.70 -0.22
CA GLY A 128 -13.76 -26.74 -1.23
C GLY A 128 -13.07 -26.36 -2.52
#